data_6a2205b99e38f279ff9adf07e4518928
#
_entry.id   6a2205b99e38f279ff9adf07e4518928
#
_cell.length_a   1.000
_cell.length_b   1.000
_cell.length_c   1.000
_cell.angle_alpha   90.00
_cell.angle_beta   90.00
_cell.angle_gamma   90.00
#
_symmetry.space_group_name_H-M   'P 1'
#
loop_
_entity.id
_entity.type
_entity.pdbx_description
1 polymer ?
#
loop_
_entity_poly.entity_id
_entity_poly.type
_entity_poly.pdbx_seq_one_letter_code
_entity_poly.pdbx_strand_id
1 'polypeptide(L)'
;MRKTAVVYWSGTGNTQMMAEKVAEGVRAAGAEADVYNCTEFSADLMDNYEAVAFGCPSMGSEQLEDTEFEPVFTECEAKLSGKVIGLFGSYGWGDGEWMRNWEERAKNDGATLVGGEGLIVNETPDDEALEKCAALGAELVKE
;
A
#
# COMPACT_ATOMS: atom_id res chain seq x y z
N MET A 1 10.98 -1.93 18.08
CA MET A 1 9.71 -2.32 17.43
C MET A 1 9.43 -1.35 16.28
N ARG A 2 9.17 -1.89 15.09
CA ARG A 2 8.88 -1.05 13.95
C ARG A 2 7.50 -0.44 14.02
N LYS A 3 7.38 0.77 13.53
CA LYS A 3 6.10 1.45 13.41
C LYS A 3 5.78 1.56 11.92
N THR A 4 4.61 1.09 11.52
CA THR A 4 4.20 1.01 10.12
C THR A 4 2.92 1.79 9.90
N ALA A 5 2.86 2.55 8.81
CA ALA A 5 1.61 3.18 8.37
C ALA A 5 1.03 2.38 7.21
N VAL A 6 -0.29 2.26 7.19
CA VAL A 6 -1.02 1.68 6.05
C VAL A 6 -1.92 2.79 5.52
N VAL A 7 -1.65 3.25 4.31
CA VAL A 7 -2.30 4.40 3.69
C VAL A 7 -3.06 3.94 2.47
N TYR A 8 -4.37 4.18 2.40
CA TYR A 8 -5.19 3.65 1.32
C TYR A 8 -6.25 4.62 0.82
N TRP A 9 -6.73 4.33 -0.40
CA TRP A 9 -7.95 4.90 -0.95
C TRP A 9 -8.84 3.73 -1.36
N SER A 10 -10.14 3.82 -1.12
CA SER A 10 -11.07 2.77 -1.48
C SER A 10 -12.42 3.36 -1.88
N GLY A 11 -12.94 2.92 -3.03
CA GLY A 11 -14.26 3.35 -3.50
C GLY A 11 -15.36 2.36 -3.13
N THR A 12 -15.07 1.06 -3.23
CA THR A 12 -16.05 -0.01 -3.00
C THR A 12 -15.88 -0.72 -1.66
N GLY A 13 -14.78 -0.48 -0.97
CA GLY A 13 -14.44 -1.16 0.27
C GLY A 13 -13.46 -2.31 0.11
N ASN A 14 -13.17 -2.76 -1.12
CA ASN A 14 -12.26 -3.89 -1.33
C ASN A 14 -10.83 -3.56 -0.89
N THR A 15 -10.29 -2.43 -1.34
CA THR A 15 -8.94 -2.04 -0.94
C THR A 15 -8.87 -1.72 0.56
N GLN A 16 -9.96 -1.20 1.13
CA GLN A 16 -10.02 -0.97 2.57
C GLN A 16 -9.90 -2.29 3.35
N MET A 17 -10.59 -3.35 2.91
CA MET A 17 -10.47 -4.67 3.53
C MET A 17 -9.02 -5.17 3.48
N MET A 18 -8.36 -4.95 2.35
CA MET A 18 -6.94 -5.31 2.19
C MET A 18 -6.08 -4.51 3.18
N ALA A 19 -6.31 -3.21 3.28
CA ALA A 19 -5.53 -2.33 4.16
C ALA A 19 -5.64 -2.77 5.62
N GLU A 20 -6.86 -3.07 6.07
CA GLU A 20 -7.08 -3.51 7.44
C GLU A 20 -6.36 -4.82 7.73
N LYS A 21 -6.33 -5.72 6.76
CA LYS A 21 -5.66 -7.01 6.91
C LYS A 21 -4.14 -6.88 6.89
N VAL A 22 -3.61 -5.97 6.08
CA VAL A 22 -2.17 -5.67 6.10
C VAL A 22 -1.77 -5.19 7.50
N ALA A 23 -2.57 -4.30 8.10
CA ALA A 23 -2.30 -3.80 9.44
C ALA A 23 -2.36 -4.93 10.49
N GLU A 24 -3.32 -5.86 10.35
CA GLU A 24 -3.38 -7.02 11.24
C GLU A 24 -2.09 -7.84 11.15
N GLY A 25 -1.57 -8.04 9.94
CA GLY A 25 -0.32 -8.78 9.74
C GLY A 25 0.87 -8.11 10.39
N VAL A 26 0.93 -6.78 10.33
CA VAL A 26 1.97 -6.01 11.03
C VAL A 26 1.88 -6.25 12.53
N ARG A 27 0.70 -6.14 13.09
CA ARG A 27 0.47 -6.28 14.54
C ARG A 27 0.75 -7.71 15.01
N ALA A 28 0.34 -8.69 14.21
CA ALA A 28 0.60 -10.10 14.53
C ALA A 28 2.10 -10.41 14.55
N ALA A 29 2.90 -9.66 13.80
CA ALA A 29 4.36 -9.81 13.78
C ALA A 29 5.05 -9.05 14.91
N GLY A 30 4.28 -8.41 15.79
CA GLY A 30 4.81 -7.74 16.99
C GLY A 30 5.14 -6.26 16.81
N ALA A 31 4.72 -5.64 15.71
CA ALA A 31 4.98 -4.23 15.47
C ALA A 31 3.70 -3.41 15.60
N GLU A 32 3.84 -2.09 15.55
CA GLU A 32 2.69 -1.17 15.59
C GLU A 32 2.25 -0.82 14.17
N ALA A 33 0.95 -0.69 13.96
CA ALA A 33 0.39 -0.26 12.68
C ALA A 33 -0.70 0.79 12.89
N ASP A 34 -0.61 1.87 12.11
CA ASP A 34 -1.66 2.89 12.06
C ASP A 34 -2.24 2.87 10.65
N VAL A 35 -3.57 2.86 10.55
CA VAL A 35 -4.26 2.81 9.27
C VAL A 35 -4.84 4.19 8.97
N TYR A 36 -4.54 4.71 7.77
CA TYR A 36 -5.00 6.03 7.34
C TYR A 36 -5.76 5.91 6.02
N ASN A 37 -6.88 6.58 5.92
CA ASN A 37 -7.42 6.93 4.61
C ASN A 37 -6.43 7.97 4.06
N CYS A 38 -6.17 7.97 2.76
CA CYS A 38 -5.17 8.87 2.18
C CYS A 38 -5.43 10.34 2.47
N THR A 39 -6.70 10.72 2.66
CA THR A 39 -7.05 12.12 2.99
C THR A 39 -6.58 12.54 4.37
N GLU A 40 -6.18 11.58 5.20
CA GLU A 40 -5.70 11.83 6.56
C GLU A 40 -4.17 11.75 6.67
N PHE A 41 -3.49 11.48 5.57
CA PHE A 41 -2.04 11.27 5.54
C PHE A 41 -1.33 12.37 4.74
N SER A 42 -0.06 12.60 5.08
CA SER A 42 0.76 13.59 4.37
C SER A 42 2.23 13.17 4.41
N ALA A 43 3.03 13.81 3.58
CA ALA A 43 4.47 13.52 3.52
C ALA A 43 5.17 13.74 4.87
N ASP A 44 4.70 14.71 5.66
CA ASP A 44 5.29 14.99 6.97
C ASP A 44 5.17 13.78 7.90
N LEU A 45 4.10 13.00 7.79
CA LEU A 45 3.89 11.84 8.63
C LEU A 45 4.81 10.68 8.26
N MET A 46 5.35 10.67 7.06
CA MET A 46 6.27 9.61 6.60
C MET A 46 7.46 9.45 7.55
N ASP A 47 7.94 10.54 8.12
CA ASP A 47 9.11 10.51 8.98
C ASP A 47 8.86 9.78 10.30
N ASN A 48 7.59 9.57 10.66
CA ASN A 48 7.21 8.88 11.89
C ASN A 48 7.19 7.36 11.74
N TYR A 49 7.38 6.85 10.52
CA TYR A 49 7.23 5.43 10.24
C TYR A 49 8.48 4.86 9.56
N GLU A 50 8.86 3.65 9.97
CA GLU A 50 9.98 2.95 9.36
C GLU A 50 9.59 2.26 8.07
N ALA A 51 8.31 1.88 7.95
CA ALA A 51 7.77 1.25 6.76
C ALA A 51 6.37 1.79 6.48
N VAL A 52 5.98 1.83 5.22
CA VAL A 52 4.65 2.30 4.81
C VAL A 52 4.09 1.37 3.74
N ALA A 53 2.85 0.95 3.90
CA ALA A 53 2.13 0.23 2.86
C ALA A 53 1.14 1.19 2.23
N PHE A 54 1.15 1.28 0.90
CA PHE A 54 0.21 2.12 0.15
C PHE A 54 -0.76 1.24 -0.61
N GLY A 55 -2.05 1.52 -0.48
CA GLY A 55 -3.10 0.77 -1.16
C GLY A 55 -4.00 1.66 -1.99
N CYS A 56 -4.20 1.30 -3.24
CA CYS A 56 -5.08 2.01 -4.16
C CYS A 56 -5.55 1.07 -5.25
N PRO A 57 -6.86 1.02 -5.55
CA PRO A 57 -7.35 0.16 -6.62
C PRO A 57 -7.01 0.74 -7.98
N SER A 58 -7.13 -0.11 -9.02
CA SER A 58 -7.04 0.35 -10.41
C SER A 58 -8.27 1.21 -10.72
N MET A 59 -8.04 2.42 -11.18
CA MET A 59 -9.12 3.36 -11.51
C MET A 59 -8.96 3.87 -12.94
N GLY A 60 -10.08 4.27 -13.53
CA GLY A 60 -10.06 4.84 -14.87
C GLY A 60 -9.39 3.92 -15.89
N SER A 61 -8.36 4.40 -16.55
CA SER A 61 -7.61 3.64 -17.56
C SER A 61 -6.40 2.96 -16.94
N GLU A 62 -6.63 2.11 -15.94
CA GLU A 62 -5.60 1.41 -15.17
C GLU A 62 -4.56 2.39 -14.61
N GLN A 63 -5.02 3.26 -13.73
CA GLN A 63 -4.17 4.22 -13.05
C GLN A 63 -4.61 4.39 -11.60
N LEU A 64 -3.80 5.06 -10.80
CA LEU A 64 -4.16 5.37 -9.42
C LEU A 64 -5.34 6.35 -9.41
N GLU A 65 -6.12 6.34 -8.32
CA GLU A 65 -7.19 7.30 -8.15
C GLU A 65 -6.59 8.71 -8.16
N ASP A 66 -7.09 9.61 -9.03
CA ASP A 66 -6.40 10.85 -9.39
C ASP A 66 -6.78 12.10 -8.58
N THR A 67 -7.87 12.05 -7.82
CA THR A 67 -8.34 13.24 -7.11
C THR A 67 -7.86 13.34 -5.67
N GLU A 68 -7.69 12.22 -5.00
CA GLU A 68 -7.29 12.17 -3.59
C GLU A 68 -6.00 11.39 -3.37
N PHE A 69 -5.88 10.20 -3.96
CA PHE A 69 -4.72 9.35 -3.71
C PHE A 69 -3.46 9.83 -4.43
N GLU A 70 -3.58 10.11 -5.73
CA GLU A 70 -2.42 10.52 -6.53
C GLU A 70 -1.72 11.76 -5.94
N PRO A 71 -2.45 12.81 -5.53
CA PRO A 71 -1.80 13.97 -4.90
C PRO A 71 -1.03 13.62 -3.63
N VAL A 72 -1.59 12.75 -2.79
CA VAL A 72 -0.94 12.33 -1.55
C VAL A 72 0.31 11.51 -1.85
N PHE A 73 0.22 10.56 -2.78
CA PHE A 73 1.36 9.72 -3.14
C PHE A 73 2.47 10.58 -3.78
N THR A 74 2.10 11.51 -4.66
CA THR A 74 3.07 12.43 -5.28
C THR A 74 3.85 13.21 -4.21
N GLU A 75 3.15 13.70 -3.20
CA GLU A 75 3.78 14.41 -2.09
C GLU A 75 4.73 13.50 -1.32
N CYS A 76 4.31 12.26 -1.07
CA CYS A 76 5.12 11.28 -0.31
C CYS A 76 6.34 10.80 -1.09
N GLU A 77 6.35 10.93 -2.42
CA GLU A 77 7.48 10.46 -3.24
C GLU A 77 8.82 11.08 -2.82
N ALA A 78 8.79 12.30 -2.32
CA ALA A 78 10.00 12.98 -1.85
C ALA A 78 10.62 12.29 -0.62
N LYS A 79 9.86 11.43 0.05
CA LYS A 79 10.28 10.73 1.27
C LYS A 79 10.51 9.23 1.06
N LEU A 80 10.42 8.75 -0.17
CA LEU A 80 10.51 7.30 -0.44
C LEU A 80 11.93 6.76 -0.50
N SER A 81 12.93 7.58 -0.79
CA SER A 81 14.31 7.11 -0.92
C SER A 81 14.78 6.42 0.36
N GLY A 82 15.17 5.15 0.24
CA GLY A 82 15.60 4.34 1.38
C GLY A 82 14.48 3.82 2.28
N LYS A 83 13.22 4.15 1.98
CA LYS A 83 12.08 3.72 2.77
C LYS A 83 11.63 2.32 2.34
N VAL A 84 11.31 1.48 3.31
CA VAL A 84 10.70 0.17 3.04
C VAL A 84 9.21 0.38 2.81
N ILE A 85 8.71 -0.05 1.67
CA ILE A 85 7.28 0.10 1.36
C ILE A 85 6.66 -1.19 0.82
N GLY A 86 5.34 -1.28 0.94
CA GLY A 86 4.54 -2.30 0.28
C GLY A 86 3.48 -1.62 -0.55
N LEU A 87 3.06 -2.26 -1.63
CA LEU A 87 1.98 -1.76 -2.49
C LEU A 87 0.90 -2.82 -2.60
N PHE A 88 -0.36 -2.40 -2.59
CA PHE A 88 -1.48 -3.32 -2.77
C PHE A 88 -2.68 -2.62 -3.38
N GLY A 89 -3.60 -3.40 -3.92
CA GLY A 89 -4.84 -2.85 -4.45
C GLY A 89 -5.71 -3.89 -5.13
N SER A 90 -7.00 -3.56 -5.25
CA SER A 90 -7.98 -4.39 -5.95
C SER A 90 -8.20 -3.86 -7.36
N TYR A 91 -8.73 -4.70 -8.25
CA TYR A 91 -9.06 -4.28 -9.61
C TYR A 91 -10.26 -5.09 -10.11
N GLY A 92 -11.03 -4.49 -11.04
CA GLY A 92 -12.19 -5.15 -11.63
C GLY A 92 -11.93 -5.63 -13.05
N TRP A 93 -11.07 -4.91 -13.80
CA TRP A 93 -10.72 -5.26 -15.17
C TRP A 93 -9.27 -4.86 -15.44
N GLY A 94 -8.77 -5.29 -16.57
CA GLY A 94 -7.36 -5.09 -16.88
C GLY A 94 -6.50 -6.22 -16.33
N ASP A 95 -5.20 -6.07 -16.42
CA ASP A 95 -4.26 -7.15 -16.07
C ASP A 95 -3.18 -6.74 -15.05
N GLY A 96 -3.40 -5.65 -14.33
CA GLY A 96 -2.44 -5.20 -13.32
C GLY A 96 -1.45 -4.15 -13.81
N GLU A 97 -1.70 -3.56 -14.98
CA GLU A 97 -0.81 -2.53 -15.52
C GLU A 97 -0.62 -1.36 -14.55
N TRP A 98 -1.70 -0.94 -13.85
CA TRP A 98 -1.60 0.17 -12.90
C TRP A 98 -0.60 -0.16 -11.79
N MET A 99 -0.55 -1.42 -11.35
CA MET A 99 0.35 -1.84 -10.31
C MET A 99 1.78 -1.94 -10.82
N ARG A 100 1.98 -2.45 -12.04
CA ARG A 100 3.32 -2.53 -12.63
C ARG A 100 3.92 -1.13 -12.80
N ASN A 101 3.13 -0.18 -13.26
CA ASN A 101 3.58 1.21 -13.39
C ASN A 101 3.89 1.83 -12.01
N TRP A 102 3.09 1.51 -11.03
CA TRP A 102 3.27 2.00 -9.67
C TRP A 102 4.55 1.43 -9.04
N GLU A 103 4.79 0.13 -9.24
CA GLU A 103 6.01 -0.53 -8.78
C GLU A 103 7.25 0.15 -9.35
N GLU A 104 7.25 0.39 -10.65
CA GLU A 104 8.36 1.04 -11.33
C GLU A 104 8.58 2.46 -10.81
N ARG A 105 7.49 3.20 -10.63
CA ARG A 105 7.52 4.56 -10.10
C ARG A 105 8.15 4.58 -8.70
N ALA A 106 7.73 3.68 -7.82
CA ALA A 106 8.25 3.61 -6.46
C ALA A 106 9.72 3.22 -6.43
N LYS A 107 10.12 2.27 -7.27
CA LYS A 107 11.52 1.85 -7.36
C LYS A 107 12.40 2.98 -7.89
N ASN A 108 11.90 3.74 -8.86
CA ASN A 108 12.62 4.90 -9.40
C ASN A 108 12.79 5.99 -8.34
N ASP A 109 11.89 6.06 -7.36
CA ASP A 109 11.99 6.99 -6.25
C ASP A 109 12.98 6.53 -5.17
N GLY A 110 13.57 5.36 -5.34
CA GLY A 110 14.56 4.83 -4.41
C GLY A 110 13.99 4.03 -3.25
N ALA A 111 12.72 3.67 -3.30
CA ALA A 111 12.09 2.86 -2.25
C ALA A 111 12.51 1.39 -2.36
N THR A 112 12.53 0.70 -1.22
CA THR A 112 12.71 -0.75 -1.17
C THR A 112 11.31 -1.37 -1.14
N LEU A 113 10.92 -2.02 -2.24
CA LEU A 113 9.59 -2.62 -2.36
C LEU A 113 9.61 -4.05 -1.82
N VAL A 114 8.85 -4.27 -0.76
CA VAL A 114 8.72 -5.58 -0.13
C VAL A 114 8.18 -6.60 -1.11
N GLY A 115 8.87 -7.74 -1.21
CA GLY A 115 8.49 -8.79 -2.15
C GLY A 115 8.85 -8.50 -3.60
N GLY A 116 9.34 -7.29 -3.90
CA GLY A 116 9.71 -6.88 -5.26
C GLY A 116 8.52 -6.50 -6.14
N GLU A 117 7.30 -6.73 -5.70
CA GLU A 117 6.09 -6.43 -6.48
C GLU A 117 4.92 -6.09 -5.56
N GLY A 118 3.91 -5.45 -6.11
CA GLY A 118 2.68 -5.14 -5.38
C GLY A 118 1.73 -6.32 -5.33
N LEU A 119 0.88 -6.34 -4.32
CA LEU A 119 -0.15 -7.37 -4.15
C LEU A 119 -1.43 -6.91 -4.84
N ILE A 120 -1.91 -7.67 -5.82
CA ILE A 120 -3.14 -7.33 -6.53
C ILE A 120 -4.20 -8.41 -6.29
N VAL A 121 -5.45 -7.97 -6.17
CA VAL A 121 -6.60 -8.84 -5.94
C VAL A 121 -7.72 -8.48 -6.89
N ASN A 122 -8.25 -9.46 -7.61
CA ASN A 122 -9.37 -9.22 -8.51
C ASN A 122 -10.68 -9.15 -7.71
N GLU A 123 -11.34 -8.01 -7.78
CA GLU A 123 -12.63 -7.74 -7.13
C GLU A 123 -12.54 -7.91 -5.60
N THR A 124 -13.53 -8.56 -4.97
CA THR A 124 -13.57 -8.69 -3.51
C THR A 124 -12.54 -9.70 -3.01
N PRO A 125 -11.71 -9.32 -2.03
CA PRO A 125 -10.72 -10.27 -1.48
C PRO A 125 -11.40 -11.47 -0.83
N ASP A 126 -10.94 -12.67 -1.19
CA ASP A 126 -11.35 -13.89 -0.53
C ASP A 126 -10.39 -14.21 0.62
N ASP A 127 -10.60 -15.33 1.30
CA ASP A 127 -9.76 -15.70 2.45
C ASP A 127 -8.28 -15.83 2.08
N GLU A 128 -7.99 -16.41 0.92
CA GLU A 128 -6.61 -16.57 0.45
C GLU A 128 -5.96 -15.21 0.19
N ALA A 129 -6.71 -14.30 -0.44
CA ALA A 129 -6.23 -12.95 -0.70
C ALA A 129 -5.96 -12.19 0.59
N LEU A 130 -6.83 -12.34 1.58
CA LEU A 130 -6.65 -11.69 2.88
C LEU A 130 -5.44 -12.25 3.62
N GLU A 131 -5.15 -13.55 3.48
CA GLU A 131 -3.94 -14.14 4.05
C GLU A 131 -2.69 -13.52 3.42
N LYS A 132 -2.72 -13.27 2.12
CA LYS A 132 -1.61 -12.60 1.42
C LYS A 132 -1.43 -11.17 1.90
N CYS A 133 -2.52 -10.48 2.22
CA CYS A 133 -2.44 -9.13 2.79
C CYS A 133 -1.76 -9.16 4.16
N ALA A 134 -2.12 -10.11 5.01
CA ALA A 134 -1.49 -10.26 6.32
C ALA A 134 0.00 -10.59 6.16
N ALA A 135 0.34 -11.44 5.18
CA ALA A 135 1.73 -11.79 4.91
C ALA A 135 2.54 -10.57 4.45
N LEU A 136 1.93 -9.70 3.64
CA LEU A 136 2.57 -8.44 3.23
C LEU A 136 2.88 -7.58 4.45
N GLY A 137 1.94 -7.47 5.38
CA GLY A 137 2.17 -6.73 6.62
C GLY A 137 3.34 -7.29 7.43
N ALA A 138 3.41 -8.61 7.56
CA ALA A 138 4.51 -9.27 8.27
C ALA A 138 5.86 -9.02 7.58
N GLU A 139 5.87 -9.01 6.24
CA GLU A 139 7.10 -8.74 5.48
C GLU A 139 7.62 -7.32 5.71
N LEU A 140 6.72 -6.35 5.87
CA LEU A 140 7.12 -4.96 6.11
C LEU A 140 7.96 -4.81 7.38
N VAL A 141 7.74 -5.64 8.39
CA VAL A 141 8.48 -5.55 9.66
C VAL A 141 9.73 -6.39 9.70
N LYS A 142 9.95 -7.23 8.70
CA LYS A 142 11.17 -8.04 8.58
C LYS A 142 12.31 -7.28 7.92
N GLU A 143 11.99 -6.32 7.09
CA GLU A 143 12.96 -5.59 6.28
C GLU A 143 13.77 -4.54 7.04
#